data_d6511823259cdc6f3b79a730a5c306be
#
_entry.id   d6511823259cdc6f3b79a730a5c306be
#
_cell.length_a   1.000
_cell.length_b   1.000
_cell.length_c   1.000
_cell.angle_alpha   90.00
_cell.angle_beta   90.00
_cell.angle_gamma   90.00
#
_symmetry.space_group_name_H-M   'P 1'
#
loop_
_entity.id
_entity.type
_entity.pdbx_description
1 polymer ?
#
loop_
_entity_poly.entity_id
_entity_poly.type
_entity_poly.pdbx_seq_one_letter_code
_entity_poly.pdbx_strand_id
1 'polypeptide(L)'
;MLTVIAVLSCKNIDAEVMLTALENLQQSSRQEVGCLRYELSVKSDSEHTDYVVSEQWASNEHFEAHKEEPHFKAFGMQVTGLLTNSSIDVYKSIG
;
A
#
# COMPACT_ATOMS: atom_id res chain seq x y z
N MET A 1 -15.88 -8.59 4.58
CA MET A 1 -14.96 -7.46 4.49
C MET A 1 -13.54 -7.91 4.80
N LEU A 2 -12.59 -7.41 4.07
CA LEU A 2 -11.17 -7.70 4.29
C LEU A 2 -10.45 -6.49 4.82
N THR A 3 -9.49 -6.71 5.73
CA THR A 3 -8.51 -5.72 6.15
C THR A 3 -7.14 -6.14 5.62
N VAL A 4 -6.44 -5.24 4.97
CA VAL A 4 -5.11 -5.49 4.43
C VAL A 4 -4.13 -4.52 5.08
N ILE A 5 -3.03 -5.05 5.58
CA ILE A 5 -1.96 -4.24 6.16
C ILE A 5 -0.69 -4.54 5.36
N ALA A 6 -0.17 -3.53 4.69
CA ALA A 6 1.09 -3.62 3.98
C ALA A 6 2.13 -2.74 4.67
N VAL A 7 3.34 -3.25 4.82
CA VAL A 7 4.48 -2.48 5.33
C VAL A 7 5.53 -2.44 4.24
N LEU A 8 5.97 -1.23 3.90
CA LEU A 8 6.93 -0.99 2.83
C LEU A 8 8.06 -0.17 3.41
N SER A 9 9.26 -0.74 3.42
CA SER A 9 10.43 -0.09 4.01
C SER A 9 11.40 0.35 2.92
N CYS A 10 12.01 1.51 3.10
CA CYS A 10 13.04 2.01 2.20
C CYS A 10 14.10 2.76 3.00
N LYS A 11 15.22 3.06 2.36
CA LYS A 11 16.23 3.95 2.94
C LYS A 11 15.65 5.37 3.04
N ASN A 12 16.09 6.13 4.03
CA ASN A 12 15.60 7.50 4.22
C ASN A 12 15.78 8.38 2.99
N ILE A 13 16.85 8.17 2.22
CA ILE A 13 17.10 8.94 0.99
C ILE A 13 16.01 8.73 -0.06
N ASP A 14 15.32 7.59 -0.03
CA ASP A 14 14.27 7.23 -0.98
C ASP A 14 12.87 7.53 -0.45
N ALA A 15 12.74 8.06 0.77
CA ALA A 15 11.45 8.21 1.45
C ALA A 15 10.49 9.12 0.69
N GLU A 16 10.95 10.24 0.13
CA GLU A 16 10.07 11.16 -0.60
C GLU A 16 9.56 10.56 -1.91
N VAL A 17 10.41 9.86 -2.62
CA VAL A 17 10.02 9.18 -3.87
C VAL A 17 8.98 8.11 -3.56
N MET A 18 9.20 7.34 -2.49
CA MET A 18 8.25 6.32 -2.05
C MET A 18 6.92 6.95 -1.65
N LEU A 19 6.94 8.04 -0.89
CA LEU A 19 5.72 8.71 -0.46
C LEU A 19 4.91 9.21 -1.65
N THR A 20 5.55 9.84 -2.64
CA THR A 20 4.86 10.31 -3.83
C THR A 20 4.19 9.16 -4.58
N ALA A 21 4.90 8.05 -4.74
CA ALA A 21 4.33 6.86 -5.38
C ALA A 21 3.14 6.30 -4.58
N LEU A 22 3.25 6.26 -3.26
CA LEU A 22 2.16 5.79 -2.38
C LEU A 22 0.95 6.72 -2.41
N GLU A 23 1.17 8.03 -2.43
CA GLU A 23 0.06 8.99 -2.51
C GLU A 23 -0.70 8.86 -3.83
N ASN A 24 0.01 8.65 -4.94
CA ASN A 24 -0.62 8.42 -6.23
C ASN A 24 -1.43 7.12 -6.22
N LEU A 25 -0.86 6.06 -5.65
CA LEU A 25 -1.55 4.78 -5.51
C LEU A 25 -2.80 4.92 -4.64
N GLN A 26 -2.70 5.64 -3.53
CA GLN A 26 -3.82 5.88 -2.63
C GLN A 26 -4.96 6.60 -3.35
N GLN A 27 -4.65 7.64 -4.09
CA GLN A 27 -5.64 8.43 -4.80
C GLN A 27 -6.41 7.57 -5.82
N SER A 28 -5.70 6.77 -6.60
CA SER A 28 -6.31 5.88 -7.58
C SER A 28 -7.07 4.73 -6.91
N SER A 29 -6.52 4.16 -5.85
CA SER A 29 -7.14 3.04 -5.15
C SER A 29 -8.47 3.42 -4.51
N ARG A 30 -8.56 4.63 -3.97
CA ARG A 30 -9.81 5.13 -3.37
C ARG A 30 -10.95 5.28 -4.36
N GLN A 31 -10.66 5.33 -5.66
CA GLN A 31 -11.67 5.39 -6.71
C GLN A 31 -12.20 4.01 -7.11
N GLU A 32 -11.56 2.94 -6.67
CA GLU A 32 -11.97 1.59 -7.03
C GLU A 32 -13.25 1.18 -6.31
N VAL A 33 -14.10 0.47 -7.02
CA VAL A 33 -15.29 -0.12 -6.43
C VAL A 33 -14.87 -1.10 -5.35
N GLY A 34 -15.48 -1.00 -4.17
CA GLY A 34 -15.19 -1.88 -3.07
C GLY A 34 -14.04 -1.42 -2.17
N CYS A 35 -13.33 -0.35 -2.51
CA CYS A 35 -12.34 0.24 -1.63
C CYS A 35 -13.06 1.06 -0.55
N LEU A 36 -13.06 0.56 0.67
CA LEU A 36 -13.73 1.20 1.80
C LEU A 36 -12.81 2.11 2.59
N ARG A 37 -11.50 1.80 2.57
CA ARG A 37 -10.50 2.52 3.31
C ARG A 37 -9.14 2.29 2.67
N TYR A 38 -8.33 3.35 2.60
CA TYR A 38 -6.96 3.26 2.09
C TYR A 38 -6.16 4.39 2.72
N GLU A 39 -5.46 4.08 3.81
CA GLU A 39 -4.77 5.08 4.62
C GLU A 39 -3.28 4.79 4.72
N LEU A 40 -2.48 5.84 4.77
CA LEU A 40 -1.03 5.77 4.85
C LEU A 40 -0.58 6.24 6.22
N SER A 41 0.40 5.54 6.80
CA SER A 41 1.07 5.92 8.04
C SER A 41 2.57 5.76 7.85
N VAL A 42 3.36 6.44 8.65
CA VAL A 42 4.81 6.43 8.47
C VAL A 42 5.53 6.47 9.82
N LYS A 43 6.65 5.77 9.88
CA LYS A 43 7.64 5.98 10.95
C LYS A 43 9.04 5.89 10.34
N SER A 44 10.00 6.58 10.96
CA SER A 44 11.38 6.60 10.50
C SER A 44 12.34 6.44 11.66
N ASP A 45 13.48 5.82 11.39
CA ASP A 45 14.61 5.85 12.31
C ASP A 45 15.79 6.53 11.61
N SER A 46 17.02 6.34 12.10
CA SER A 46 18.21 7.01 11.55
C SER A 46 18.59 6.53 10.16
N GLU A 47 18.08 5.38 9.71
CA GLU A 47 18.49 4.76 8.43
C GLU A 47 17.32 4.46 7.50
N HIS A 48 16.18 4.07 8.05
CA HIS A 48 15.05 3.58 7.27
C HIS A 48 13.76 4.29 7.58
N THR A 49 12.89 4.30 6.58
CA THR A 49 11.51 4.77 6.69
C THR A 49 10.58 3.60 6.39
N ASP A 50 9.61 3.37 7.28
CA ASP A 50 8.56 2.37 7.08
C ASP A 50 7.24 3.07 6.82
N TYR A 51 6.62 2.73 5.69
CA TYR A 51 5.26 3.15 5.37
C TYR A 51 4.31 2.00 5.62
N VAL A 52 3.18 2.28 6.25
CA VAL A 52 2.12 1.31 6.46
C VAL A 52 0.91 1.74 5.64
N VAL A 53 0.38 0.82 4.85
CA VAL A 53 -0.86 1.02 4.13
C VAL A 53 -1.93 0.19 4.83
N SER A 54 -2.96 0.87 5.34
CA SER A 54 -4.10 0.22 5.99
C SER A 54 -5.29 0.28 5.05
N GLU A 55 -5.79 -0.88 4.63
CA GLU A 55 -6.83 -0.98 3.61
C GLU A 55 -8.01 -1.78 4.12
N GLN A 56 -9.20 -1.42 3.67
CA GLN A 56 -10.38 -2.26 3.81
C GLN A 56 -11.09 -2.37 2.47
N TRP A 57 -11.44 -3.59 2.13
CA TRP A 57 -12.14 -3.93 0.87
C TRP A 57 -13.45 -4.62 1.19
N ALA A 58 -14.47 -4.34 0.39
CA ALA A 58 -15.80 -4.89 0.60
C ALA A 58 -15.81 -6.42 0.51
N SER A 59 -14.94 -7.00 -0.32
CA SER A 59 -14.84 -8.45 -0.48
C SER A 59 -13.46 -8.85 -0.97
N ASN A 60 -13.17 -10.15 -0.92
CA ASN A 60 -11.95 -10.71 -1.48
C ASN A 60 -11.83 -10.44 -2.97
N GLU A 61 -12.95 -10.50 -3.70
CA GLU A 61 -12.97 -10.26 -5.15
C GLU A 61 -12.57 -8.84 -5.48
N HIS A 62 -12.97 -7.86 -4.69
CA HIS A 62 -12.56 -6.46 -4.87
C HIS A 62 -11.06 -6.28 -4.63
N PHE A 63 -10.52 -6.95 -3.63
CA PHE A 63 -9.07 -6.89 -3.39
C PHE A 63 -8.28 -7.57 -4.51
N GLU A 64 -8.76 -8.71 -5.01
CA GLU A 64 -8.11 -9.38 -6.14
C GLU A 64 -8.14 -8.49 -7.39
N ALA A 65 -9.27 -7.81 -7.65
CA ALA A 65 -9.40 -6.86 -8.75
C ALA A 65 -8.41 -5.69 -8.60
N HIS A 66 -8.21 -5.20 -7.37
CA HIS A 66 -7.24 -4.13 -7.07
C HIS A 66 -5.84 -4.51 -7.55
N LYS A 67 -5.41 -5.74 -7.32
CA LYS A 67 -4.08 -6.21 -7.71
C LYS A 67 -3.89 -6.28 -9.23
N GLU A 68 -4.98 -6.29 -9.99
CA GLU A 68 -4.94 -6.30 -11.46
C GLU A 68 -5.01 -4.91 -12.07
N GLU A 69 -5.25 -3.88 -11.27
CA GLU A 69 -5.35 -2.51 -11.77
C GLU A 69 -4.00 -1.97 -12.26
N PRO A 70 -3.99 -1.18 -13.35
CA PRO A 70 -2.75 -0.60 -13.86
C PRO A 70 -1.98 0.21 -12.83
N HIS A 71 -2.67 0.95 -11.97
CA HIS A 71 -2.01 1.76 -10.94
C HIS A 71 -1.31 0.90 -9.88
N PHE A 72 -1.86 -0.28 -9.56
CA PHE A 72 -1.20 -1.20 -8.63
C PHE A 72 0.09 -1.77 -9.26
N LYS A 73 0.00 -2.21 -10.51
CA LYS A 73 1.17 -2.77 -11.22
C LYS A 73 2.24 -1.72 -11.46
N ALA A 74 1.84 -0.50 -11.83
CA ALA A 74 2.77 0.61 -12.02
C ALA A 74 3.50 0.96 -10.73
N PHE A 75 2.78 0.98 -9.61
CA PHE A 75 3.39 1.21 -8.30
C PHE A 75 4.47 0.18 -8.00
N GLY A 76 4.15 -1.10 -8.19
CA GLY A 76 5.12 -2.18 -7.96
C GLY A 76 6.39 -1.99 -8.77
N MET A 77 6.27 -1.60 -10.02
CA MET A 77 7.42 -1.33 -10.89
C MET A 77 8.22 -0.12 -10.43
N GLN A 78 7.54 0.94 -9.97
CA GLN A 78 8.19 2.17 -9.52
C GLN A 78 9.03 1.97 -8.27
N VAL A 79 8.60 1.11 -7.35
CA VAL A 79 9.22 1.00 -6.03
C VAL A 79 10.12 -0.22 -5.85
N THR A 80 10.13 -1.15 -6.79
CA THR A 80 10.88 -2.41 -6.67
C THR A 80 12.35 -2.19 -6.28
N GLY A 81 13.02 -1.23 -6.90
CA GLY A 81 14.42 -0.93 -6.62
C GLY A 81 14.65 -0.15 -5.34
N LEU A 82 13.59 0.35 -4.69
CA LEU A 82 13.69 1.17 -3.48
C LEU A 82 13.42 0.37 -2.20
N LEU A 83 12.71 -0.76 -2.31
CA LEU A 83 12.31 -1.53 -1.14
C LEU A 83 13.48 -2.23 -0.49
N THR A 84 13.66 -2.03 0.82
CA THR A 84 14.59 -2.81 1.63
C THR A 84 13.88 -3.97 2.31
N ASN A 85 12.57 -3.83 2.53
CA ASN A 85 11.72 -4.88 3.07
C ASN A 85 10.28 -4.57 2.72
N SER A 86 9.44 -5.60 2.60
CA SER A 86 8.00 -5.42 2.42
C SER A 86 7.25 -6.63 2.94
N SER A 87 6.03 -6.38 3.40
CA SER A 87 5.11 -7.44 3.79
C SER A 87 3.68 -7.01 3.48
N ILE A 88 2.83 -7.98 3.20
CA ILE A 88 1.39 -7.77 3.03
C ILE A 88 0.69 -8.87 3.81
N ASP A 89 -0.18 -8.48 4.73
CA ASP A 89 -1.00 -9.41 5.51
C ASP A 89 -2.47 -9.12 5.26
N VAL A 90 -3.23 -10.17 5.01
CA VAL A 90 -4.66 -10.09 4.74
C VAL A 90 -5.41 -10.71 5.90
N TYR A 91 -6.37 -9.95 6.42
CA TYR A 91 -7.19 -10.36 7.57
C TYR A 91 -8.65 -10.36 7.19
N LYS A 92 -9.38 -11.34 7.69
CA LYS A 92 -10.82 -11.37 7.59
C LYS A 92 -11.39 -10.57 8.76
N SER A 93 -12.25 -9.59 8.47
CA SER A 93 -12.87 -8.77 9.51
C SER A 93 -13.88 -9.60 10.30
N ILE A 94 -13.87 -9.48 11.62
CA ILE A 94 -14.76 -10.23 12.51
C ILE A 94 -15.59 -9.34 13.44
N GLY A 95 -15.49 -8.03 13.29
CA GLY A 95 -16.28 -7.13 14.15
C GLY A 95 -15.97 -5.68 13.93
#